data_222fff7a122044e99339ed1629923f7e
#
_entry.id   222fff7a122044e99339ed1629923f7e
#
_cell.length_a   1.000
_cell.length_b   1.000
_cell.length_c   1.000
_cell.angle_alpha   90.00
_cell.angle_beta   90.00
_cell.angle_gamma   90.00
#
_symmetry.space_group_name_H-M   'P 1'
#
loop_
_entity.id
_entity.type
_entity.pdbx_description
1 polymer ?
#
loop_
_entity_poly.entity_id
_entity_poly.type
_entity_poly.pdbx_seq_one_letter_code
_entity_poly.pdbx_strand_id
1 'polypeptide(L)'
;MKVLAFDTSSKALSLAILEDKQVLAETMINIKKNHSITLMPAIDFLMSSLDWTPKDLDRIVVAEGPGSYTGLRIAVATAKTLAHTLNIELVGMSSLLALVSSQKEGLVVPIMDARRNNVYAGFYENAKDVFPEAHLSFAEVLEQVKDAEQVTFVGEVGAFVEQIQEQLPQASYQETVPNAANLALWAWDKEADSLHDFVPNYLKRVEAEENWLKNHKESSDSYIQRL
;
A
#
# COMPACT_ATOMS: atom_id res chain seq x y z
N MET A 1 6.47 -13.88 17.46
CA MET A 1 6.78 -12.53 16.89
C MET A 1 5.52 -11.68 16.92
N LYS A 2 5.60 -10.52 17.55
CA LYS A 2 4.50 -9.57 17.73
C LYS A 2 4.66 -8.44 16.71
N VAL A 3 3.67 -8.25 15.85
CA VAL A 3 3.71 -7.36 14.69
C VAL A 3 2.61 -6.32 14.77
N LEU A 4 2.97 -5.04 14.61
CA LEU A 4 2.04 -3.96 14.33
C LEU A 4 2.11 -3.63 12.83
N ALA A 5 0.98 -3.69 12.15
CA ALA A 5 0.88 -3.33 10.73
C ALA A 5 -0.11 -2.18 10.52
N PHE A 6 0.18 -1.29 9.56
CA PHE A 6 -0.75 -0.22 9.21
C PHE A 6 -0.57 0.34 7.80
N ASP A 7 -1.66 0.89 7.29
CA ASP A 7 -1.78 1.54 5.99
C ASP A 7 -2.57 2.85 6.11
N THR A 8 -2.01 3.92 5.56
CA THR A 8 -2.67 5.24 5.38
C THR A 8 -2.51 5.74 3.94
N SER A 9 -2.23 4.84 2.98
CA SER A 9 -1.97 5.17 1.58
C SER A 9 -3.19 5.67 0.81
N SER A 10 -4.39 5.38 1.30
CA SER A 10 -5.66 5.73 0.68
C SER A 10 -6.54 6.58 1.62
N LYS A 11 -7.82 6.70 1.30
CA LYS A 11 -8.84 7.31 2.17
C LYS A 11 -9.03 6.53 3.48
N ALA A 12 -8.83 5.21 3.44
CA ALA A 12 -8.94 4.35 4.60
C ALA A 12 -7.64 4.35 5.42
N LEU A 13 -7.81 4.30 6.75
CA LEU A 13 -6.78 3.91 7.70
C LEU A 13 -7.04 2.45 8.07
N SER A 14 -6.07 1.58 7.88
CA SER A 14 -6.12 0.19 8.33
C SER A 14 -5.00 -0.09 9.31
N LEU A 15 -5.31 -0.79 10.39
CA LEU A 15 -4.38 -1.24 11.43
C LEU A 15 -4.63 -2.69 11.79
N ALA A 16 -3.57 -3.44 12.11
CA ALA A 16 -3.66 -4.78 12.66
C ALA A 16 -2.51 -5.05 13.63
N ILE A 17 -2.79 -5.86 14.65
CA ILE A 17 -1.81 -6.44 15.55
C ILE A 17 -1.89 -7.94 15.44
N LEU A 18 -0.74 -8.56 15.23
CA LEU A 18 -0.62 -10.01 15.07
C LEU A 18 0.41 -10.57 16.07
N GLU A 19 0.17 -11.80 16.51
CA GLU A 19 1.15 -12.63 17.20
C GLU A 19 1.24 -13.98 16.49
N ASP A 20 2.43 -14.38 16.08
CA ASP A 20 2.71 -15.65 15.41
C ASP A 20 1.75 -16.00 14.25
N LYS A 21 1.54 -15.02 13.36
CA LYS A 21 0.61 -15.05 12.22
C LYS A 21 -0.89 -15.03 12.59
N GLN A 22 -1.23 -15.02 13.86
CA GLN A 22 -2.60 -14.87 14.32
C GLN A 22 -2.96 -13.39 14.45
N VAL A 23 -4.03 -12.94 13.81
CA VAL A 23 -4.58 -11.60 14.00
C VAL A 23 -5.27 -11.54 15.35
N LEU A 24 -4.76 -10.70 16.25
CA LEU A 24 -5.33 -10.51 17.60
C LEU A 24 -6.29 -9.32 17.65
N ALA A 25 -5.97 -8.25 16.93
CA ALA A 25 -6.81 -7.06 16.84
C ALA A 25 -6.63 -6.39 15.48
N GLU A 26 -7.71 -5.90 14.91
CA GLU A 26 -7.67 -5.08 13.71
C GLU A 26 -8.72 -3.97 13.77
N THR A 27 -8.46 -2.87 13.08
CA THR A 27 -9.43 -1.79 12.91
C THR A 27 -9.27 -1.13 11.55
N MET A 28 -10.40 -0.65 11.04
CA MET A 28 -10.46 0.10 9.81
C MET A 28 -11.32 1.35 10.01
N ILE A 29 -10.79 2.49 9.58
CA ILE A 29 -11.50 3.75 9.58
C ILE A 29 -11.58 4.25 8.14
N ASN A 30 -12.70 3.96 7.46
CA ASN A 30 -12.92 4.35 6.05
C ASN A 30 -13.76 5.63 5.95
N ILE A 31 -13.23 6.72 6.46
CA ILE A 31 -13.85 8.06 6.36
C ILE A 31 -12.78 9.08 5.98
N LYS A 32 -13.21 10.17 5.33
CA LYS A 32 -12.31 11.27 4.99
C LYS A 32 -11.91 12.05 6.25
N LYS A 33 -10.94 11.52 6.99
CA LYS A 33 -10.30 12.15 8.15
C LYS A 33 -8.81 12.33 7.93
N ASN A 34 -8.21 13.22 8.70
CA ASN A 34 -6.77 13.42 8.69
C ASN A 34 -6.07 12.27 9.44
N HIS A 35 -5.35 11.44 8.72
CA HIS A 35 -4.62 10.31 9.29
C HIS A 35 -3.59 10.72 10.37
N SER A 36 -3.04 11.94 10.28
CA SER A 36 -2.06 12.41 11.27
C SER A 36 -2.62 12.54 12.69
N ILE A 37 -3.93 12.73 12.83
CA ILE A 37 -4.59 12.81 14.14
C ILE A 37 -5.29 11.52 14.56
N THR A 38 -5.46 10.56 13.64
CA THR A 38 -6.20 9.31 13.92
C THR A 38 -5.29 8.12 14.09
N LEU A 39 -4.11 8.08 13.45
CA LEU A 39 -3.22 6.92 13.44
C LEU A 39 -2.73 6.55 14.85
N MET A 40 -2.10 7.48 15.57
CA MET A 40 -1.55 7.18 16.91
C MET A 40 -2.62 6.81 17.94
N PRO A 41 -3.76 7.51 18.04
CA PRO A 41 -4.86 7.08 18.91
C PRO A 41 -5.42 5.69 18.58
N ALA A 42 -5.46 5.31 17.30
CA ALA A 42 -5.91 3.98 16.90
C ALA A 42 -4.89 2.89 17.28
N ILE A 43 -3.59 3.17 17.13
CA ILE A 43 -2.52 2.26 17.62
C ILE A 43 -2.63 2.07 19.13
N ASP A 44 -2.73 3.17 19.88
CA ASP A 44 -2.85 3.13 21.34
C ASP A 44 -4.07 2.34 21.80
N PHE A 45 -5.21 2.55 21.15
CA PHE A 45 -6.44 1.81 21.42
C PHE A 45 -6.27 0.31 21.21
N LEU A 46 -5.69 -0.14 20.09
CA LEU A 46 -5.49 -1.58 19.82
C LEU A 46 -4.49 -2.20 20.79
N MET A 47 -3.36 -1.51 21.04
CA MET A 47 -2.33 -1.97 21.99
C MET A 47 -2.91 -2.13 23.40
N SER A 48 -3.62 -1.10 23.89
CA SER A 48 -4.28 -1.12 25.21
C SER A 48 -5.35 -2.20 25.31
N SER A 49 -6.07 -2.50 24.23
CA SER A 49 -7.10 -3.57 24.20
C SER A 49 -6.51 -4.98 24.41
N LEU A 50 -5.22 -5.13 24.17
CA LEU A 50 -4.46 -6.36 24.34
C LEU A 50 -3.60 -6.37 25.61
N ASP A 51 -3.67 -5.33 26.43
CA ASP A 51 -2.77 -5.10 27.57
C ASP A 51 -1.29 -5.08 27.15
N TRP A 52 -1.00 -4.66 25.90
CA TRP A 52 0.36 -4.55 25.38
C TRP A 52 0.89 -3.13 25.47
N THR A 53 2.19 -3.04 25.69
CA THR A 53 2.96 -1.80 25.61
C THR A 53 3.77 -1.77 24.30
N PRO A 54 4.24 -0.61 23.82
CA PRO A 54 5.09 -0.53 22.64
C PRO A 54 6.34 -1.42 22.71
N LYS A 55 6.83 -1.72 23.90
CA LYS A 55 8.00 -2.59 24.12
C LYS A 55 7.74 -4.08 23.86
N ASP A 56 6.47 -4.46 23.73
CA ASP A 56 6.08 -5.83 23.41
C ASP A 56 6.19 -6.15 21.92
N LEU A 57 6.33 -5.12 21.07
CA LEU A 57 6.44 -5.28 19.63
C LEU A 57 7.83 -5.75 19.20
N ASP A 58 7.87 -6.65 18.22
CA ASP A 58 9.10 -7.13 17.60
C ASP A 58 9.32 -6.51 16.21
N ARG A 59 8.21 -6.16 15.50
CA ARG A 59 8.27 -5.69 14.11
C ARG A 59 7.13 -4.73 13.80
N ILE A 60 7.45 -3.75 12.94
CA ILE A 60 6.46 -2.89 12.29
C ILE A 60 6.42 -3.20 10.81
N VAL A 61 5.21 -3.36 10.27
CA VAL A 61 4.94 -3.48 8.84
C VAL A 61 4.13 -2.27 8.39
N VAL A 62 4.56 -1.63 7.31
CA VAL A 62 3.91 -0.41 6.83
C VAL A 62 3.72 -0.42 5.32
N ALA A 63 2.56 0.07 4.86
CA ALA A 63 2.36 0.37 3.45
C ALA A 63 3.23 1.57 3.05
N GLU A 64 4.19 1.34 2.16
CA GLU A 64 5.14 2.36 1.70
C GLU A 64 4.72 3.07 0.42
N GLY A 65 3.69 2.59 -0.26
CA GLY A 65 3.20 3.12 -1.54
C GLY A 65 2.88 2.02 -2.52
N PRO A 66 2.27 2.38 -3.64
CA PRO A 66 1.83 3.72 -4.04
C PRO A 66 0.61 4.23 -3.28
N GLY A 67 0.25 5.51 -3.45
CA GLY A 67 -0.97 6.08 -2.89
C GLY A 67 -0.89 7.59 -2.60
N SER A 68 -1.68 8.03 -1.61
CA SER A 68 -1.74 9.41 -1.17
C SER A 68 -0.38 9.91 -0.67
N TYR A 69 0.16 10.94 -1.30
CA TYR A 69 1.45 11.55 -0.92
C TYR A 69 1.55 11.90 0.57
N THR A 70 0.51 12.56 1.11
CA THR A 70 0.46 12.91 2.54
C THR A 70 0.28 11.66 3.41
N GLY A 71 -0.59 10.74 2.99
CA GLY A 71 -0.82 9.49 3.72
C GLY A 71 0.44 8.66 3.86
N LEU A 72 1.16 8.42 2.77
CA LEU A 72 2.41 7.66 2.76
C LEU A 72 3.47 8.28 3.68
N ARG A 73 3.61 9.61 3.67
CA ARG A 73 4.54 10.29 4.59
C ARG A 73 4.18 10.13 6.05
N ILE A 74 2.89 10.17 6.38
CA ILE A 74 2.42 9.91 7.75
C ILE A 74 2.77 8.48 8.16
N ALA A 75 2.43 7.48 7.33
CA ALA A 75 2.72 6.08 7.61
C ALA A 75 4.23 5.84 7.81
N VAL A 76 5.03 6.19 6.79
CA VAL A 76 6.46 5.92 6.79
C VAL A 76 7.18 6.66 7.93
N ALA A 77 6.86 7.95 8.17
CA ALA A 77 7.47 8.69 9.27
C ALA A 77 7.11 8.08 10.64
N THR A 78 5.86 7.68 10.85
CA THR A 78 5.42 7.02 12.08
C THR A 78 6.13 5.68 12.26
N ALA A 79 6.17 4.84 11.21
CA ALA A 79 6.81 3.53 11.23
C ALA A 79 8.32 3.64 11.57
N LYS A 80 9.04 4.52 10.87
CA LYS A 80 10.46 4.79 11.13
C LYS A 80 10.71 5.24 12.56
N THR A 81 9.89 6.19 13.04
CA THR A 81 10.06 6.73 14.40
C THR A 81 9.84 5.66 15.45
N LEU A 82 8.78 4.86 15.32
CA LEU A 82 8.49 3.78 16.25
C LEU A 82 9.58 2.70 16.20
N ALA A 83 9.93 2.20 15.00
CA ALA A 83 10.94 1.17 14.83
C ALA A 83 12.31 1.62 15.38
N HIS A 84 12.71 2.86 15.09
CA HIS A 84 13.96 3.43 15.61
C HIS A 84 13.94 3.55 17.13
N THR A 85 12.87 4.10 17.71
CA THR A 85 12.77 4.35 19.14
C THR A 85 12.71 3.05 19.96
N LEU A 86 12.04 2.04 19.42
CA LEU A 86 11.88 0.73 20.08
C LEU A 86 13.03 -0.23 19.74
N ASN A 87 13.87 0.11 18.78
CA ASN A 87 14.96 -0.72 18.24
C ASN A 87 14.44 -2.09 17.75
N ILE A 88 13.40 -2.06 16.93
CA ILE A 88 12.75 -3.24 16.35
C ILE A 88 12.77 -3.17 14.83
N GLU A 89 12.40 -4.27 14.18
CA GLU A 89 12.39 -4.39 12.73
C GLU A 89 11.33 -3.51 12.06
N LEU A 90 11.65 -2.99 10.88
CA LEU A 90 10.72 -2.30 9.98
C LEU A 90 10.68 -3.04 8.64
N VAL A 91 9.48 -3.29 8.12
CA VAL A 91 9.27 -3.87 6.80
C VAL A 91 8.27 -3.04 6.01
N GLY A 92 8.70 -2.57 4.84
CA GLY A 92 7.84 -1.91 3.86
C GLY A 92 7.15 -2.90 2.94
N MET A 93 5.91 -2.60 2.62
CA MET A 93 5.10 -3.39 1.71
C MET A 93 4.36 -2.49 0.73
N SER A 94 4.15 -2.99 -0.48
CA SER A 94 3.29 -2.27 -1.43
C SER A 94 1.88 -2.07 -0.87
N SER A 95 1.36 -0.84 -1.00
CA SER A 95 -0.03 -0.54 -0.66
C SER A 95 -1.04 -1.29 -1.55
N LEU A 96 -0.64 -1.69 -2.76
CA LEU A 96 -1.49 -2.49 -3.65
C LEU A 96 -1.68 -3.90 -3.11
N LEU A 97 -0.66 -4.49 -2.46
CA LEU A 97 -0.80 -5.79 -1.78
C LEU A 97 -1.80 -5.76 -0.61
N ALA A 98 -1.99 -4.60 0.03
CA ALA A 98 -3.00 -4.46 1.06
C ALA A 98 -4.43 -4.66 0.56
N LEU A 99 -4.66 -4.51 -0.76
CA LEU A 99 -5.96 -4.70 -1.41
C LEU A 99 -6.21 -6.16 -1.81
N VAL A 100 -5.15 -6.99 -1.84
CA VAL A 100 -5.21 -8.37 -2.31
C VAL A 100 -5.51 -9.32 -1.16
N SER A 101 -6.58 -10.12 -1.30
CA SER A 101 -6.85 -11.23 -0.39
C SER A 101 -6.04 -12.47 -0.81
N SER A 102 -5.50 -13.18 0.16
CA SER A 102 -4.74 -14.42 -0.05
C SER A 102 -5.54 -15.58 -0.68
N GLN A 103 -6.87 -15.43 -0.77
CA GLN A 103 -7.78 -16.48 -1.28
C GLN A 103 -8.18 -16.29 -2.75
N LYS A 104 -7.63 -15.33 -3.47
CA LYS A 104 -7.95 -15.10 -4.89
C LYS A 104 -7.08 -15.98 -5.79
N GLU A 105 -7.74 -16.72 -6.68
CA GLU A 105 -7.11 -17.48 -7.73
C GLU A 105 -6.98 -16.65 -9.02
N GLY A 106 -6.04 -17.03 -9.89
CA GLY A 106 -5.75 -16.34 -11.14
C GLY A 106 -5.01 -15.02 -10.97
N LEU A 107 -5.06 -14.19 -12.00
CA LEU A 107 -4.42 -12.87 -12.02
C LEU A 107 -5.27 -11.88 -11.22
N VAL A 108 -4.73 -11.38 -10.13
CA VAL A 108 -5.35 -10.32 -9.32
C VAL A 108 -4.70 -8.99 -9.65
N VAL A 109 -5.51 -8.02 -10.00
CA VAL A 109 -5.08 -6.67 -10.38
C VAL A 109 -5.63 -5.64 -9.40
N PRO A 110 -4.91 -5.36 -8.31
CA PRO A 110 -5.26 -4.26 -7.42
C PRO A 110 -5.04 -2.93 -8.13
N ILE A 111 -6.02 -2.04 -8.00
CA ILE A 111 -5.95 -0.68 -8.54
C ILE A 111 -6.31 0.37 -7.49
N MET A 112 -5.61 1.51 -7.54
CA MET A 112 -5.96 2.73 -6.82
C MET A 112 -6.17 3.86 -7.84
N ASP A 113 -7.24 4.63 -7.70
CA ASP A 113 -7.53 5.75 -8.61
C ASP A 113 -6.46 6.85 -8.51
N ALA A 114 -5.70 7.05 -9.58
CA ALA A 114 -4.70 8.11 -9.71
C ALA A 114 -5.23 9.34 -10.48
N ARG A 115 -6.55 9.44 -10.67
CA ARG A 115 -7.31 10.48 -11.38
C ARG A 115 -7.09 10.49 -12.90
N ARG A 116 -8.01 11.17 -13.61
CA ARG A 116 -7.94 11.36 -15.07
C ARG A 116 -7.81 10.03 -15.84
N ASN A 117 -8.58 9.02 -15.43
CA ASN A 117 -8.57 7.67 -15.98
C ASN A 117 -7.19 6.97 -15.90
N ASN A 118 -6.34 7.36 -14.92
CA ASN A 118 -5.13 6.64 -14.58
C ASN A 118 -5.29 5.95 -13.24
N VAL A 119 -4.52 4.88 -13.05
CA VAL A 119 -4.47 4.09 -11.84
C VAL A 119 -3.04 3.80 -11.43
N TYR A 120 -2.81 3.57 -10.15
CA TYR A 120 -1.71 2.74 -9.70
C TYR A 120 -2.19 1.30 -9.79
N ALA A 121 -1.49 0.45 -10.51
CA ALA A 121 -1.86 -0.94 -10.71
C ALA A 121 -0.71 -1.87 -10.33
N GLY A 122 -1.05 -2.99 -9.73
CA GLY A 122 -0.20 -4.15 -9.52
C GLY A 122 -0.78 -5.37 -10.23
N PHE A 123 0.02 -6.39 -10.43
CA PHE A 123 -0.36 -7.58 -11.19
C PHE A 123 0.19 -8.80 -10.45
N TYR A 124 -0.67 -9.53 -9.76
CA TYR A 124 -0.25 -10.61 -8.86
C TYR A 124 -0.92 -11.92 -9.21
N GLU A 125 -0.14 -12.98 -9.25
CA GLU A 125 -0.63 -14.34 -9.30
C GLU A 125 -0.02 -15.14 -8.15
N ASN A 126 -0.85 -15.74 -7.31
CA ASN A 126 -0.39 -16.41 -6.09
C ASN A 126 0.53 -15.53 -5.22
N ALA A 127 0.19 -14.25 -5.10
CA ALA A 127 0.94 -13.19 -4.40
C ALA A 127 2.36 -12.91 -4.91
N LYS A 128 2.67 -13.31 -6.13
CA LYS A 128 3.92 -12.99 -6.83
C LYS A 128 3.64 -11.98 -7.92
N ASP A 129 4.53 -11.03 -8.08
CA ASP A 129 4.48 -10.05 -9.16
C ASP A 129 4.60 -10.76 -10.51
N VAL A 130 3.60 -10.58 -11.37
CA VAL A 130 3.63 -11.01 -12.77
C VAL A 130 4.20 -9.90 -13.65
N PHE A 131 3.83 -8.66 -13.35
CA PHE A 131 4.38 -7.45 -13.94
C PHE A 131 4.72 -6.44 -12.84
N PRO A 132 5.67 -5.53 -13.10
CA PRO A 132 5.98 -4.44 -12.15
C PRO A 132 4.77 -3.56 -11.87
N GLU A 133 4.63 -3.13 -10.64
CA GLU A 133 3.67 -2.09 -10.27
C GLU A 133 3.97 -0.79 -11.02
N ALA A 134 2.93 -0.12 -11.50
CA ALA A 134 3.10 1.09 -12.28
C ALA A 134 1.93 2.08 -12.14
N HIS A 135 2.20 3.33 -12.50
CA HIS A 135 1.18 4.34 -12.78
C HIS A 135 0.85 4.29 -14.27
N LEU A 136 -0.33 3.83 -14.62
CA LEU A 136 -0.78 3.57 -15.98
C LEU A 136 -2.14 4.23 -16.26
N SER A 137 -2.45 4.47 -17.53
CA SER A 137 -3.85 4.68 -17.91
C SER A 137 -4.62 3.37 -17.72
N PHE A 138 -5.89 3.45 -17.40
CA PHE A 138 -6.68 2.23 -17.21
C PHE A 138 -6.81 1.41 -18.49
N ALA A 139 -6.79 2.06 -19.65
CA ALA A 139 -6.77 1.38 -20.96
C ALA A 139 -5.49 0.53 -21.15
N GLU A 140 -4.32 1.02 -20.71
CA GLU A 140 -3.08 0.21 -20.75
C GLU A 140 -3.16 -1.00 -19.81
N VAL A 141 -3.79 -0.85 -18.65
CA VAL A 141 -4.02 -1.98 -17.74
C VAL A 141 -4.90 -3.05 -18.39
N LEU A 142 -6.02 -2.66 -19.01
CA LEU A 142 -6.92 -3.58 -19.70
C LEU A 142 -6.22 -4.31 -20.86
N GLU A 143 -5.43 -3.58 -21.65
CA GLU A 143 -4.64 -4.18 -22.75
C GLU A 143 -3.61 -5.18 -22.24
N GLN A 144 -2.96 -4.88 -21.09
CA GLN A 144 -1.94 -5.74 -20.52
C GLN A 144 -2.48 -7.09 -20.02
N VAL A 145 -3.75 -7.14 -19.62
CA VAL A 145 -4.37 -8.35 -19.04
C VAL A 145 -5.39 -9.03 -19.95
N LYS A 146 -5.57 -8.55 -21.20
CA LYS A 146 -6.61 -9.02 -22.12
C LYS A 146 -6.54 -10.50 -22.46
N ASP A 147 -5.33 -11.07 -22.46
CA ASP A 147 -5.06 -12.46 -22.83
C ASP A 147 -5.03 -13.40 -21.61
N ALA A 148 -5.24 -12.88 -20.40
CA ALA A 148 -5.26 -13.68 -19.20
C ALA A 148 -6.60 -14.43 -19.06
N GLU A 149 -6.53 -15.73 -18.73
CA GLU A 149 -7.72 -16.59 -18.65
C GLU A 149 -8.68 -16.17 -17.54
N GLN A 150 -8.13 -15.77 -16.40
CA GLN A 150 -8.91 -15.35 -15.24
C GLN A 150 -8.31 -14.10 -14.60
N VAL A 151 -9.06 -13.02 -14.64
CA VAL A 151 -8.65 -11.71 -14.08
C VAL A 151 -9.66 -11.26 -13.03
N THR A 152 -9.14 -10.80 -11.91
CA THR A 152 -9.95 -10.15 -10.86
C THR A 152 -9.37 -8.78 -10.51
N PHE A 153 -10.10 -7.72 -10.82
CA PHE A 153 -9.76 -6.37 -10.37
C PHE A 153 -10.21 -6.15 -8.91
N VAL A 154 -9.35 -5.57 -8.09
CA VAL A 154 -9.67 -5.26 -6.68
C VAL A 154 -9.20 -3.83 -6.33
N GLY A 155 -9.75 -3.26 -5.25
CA GLY A 155 -9.41 -1.91 -4.82
C GLY A 155 -10.43 -0.87 -5.24
N GLU A 156 -9.99 0.28 -5.73
CA GLU A 156 -10.86 1.41 -6.11
C GLU A 156 -11.43 1.23 -7.54
N VAL A 157 -12.18 0.14 -7.74
CA VAL A 157 -12.69 -0.26 -9.05
C VAL A 157 -13.93 0.51 -9.51
N GLY A 158 -14.65 1.17 -8.60
CA GLY A 158 -15.97 1.75 -8.86
C GLY A 158 -16.06 2.67 -10.09
N ALA A 159 -15.03 3.49 -10.33
CA ALA A 159 -14.99 4.39 -11.50
C ALA A 159 -14.66 3.68 -12.83
N PHE A 160 -14.26 2.42 -12.79
CA PHE A 160 -13.74 1.67 -13.94
C PHE A 160 -14.61 0.49 -14.35
N VAL A 161 -15.70 0.21 -13.61
CA VAL A 161 -16.58 -0.94 -13.82
C VAL A 161 -17.13 -1.00 -15.25
N GLU A 162 -17.60 0.12 -15.81
CA GLU A 162 -18.11 0.17 -17.17
C GLU A 162 -17.05 -0.26 -18.20
N GLN A 163 -15.82 0.26 -18.06
CA GLN A 163 -14.71 -0.07 -18.96
C GLN A 163 -14.30 -1.56 -18.82
N ILE A 164 -14.32 -2.11 -17.59
CA ILE A 164 -14.06 -3.54 -17.37
C ILE A 164 -15.10 -4.39 -18.08
N GLN A 165 -16.38 -4.09 -17.90
CA GLN A 165 -17.49 -4.86 -18.49
C GLN A 165 -17.51 -4.80 -20.02
N GLU A 166 -17.14 -3.65 -20.61
CA GLU A 166 -17.09 -3.47 -22.06
C GLU A 166 -15.92 -4.20 -22.71
N GLN A 167 -14.72 -4.15 -22.11
CA GLN A 167 -13.50 -4.66 -22.73
C GLN A 167 -13.09 -6.05 -22.25
N LEU A 168 -13.43 -6.41 -21.01
CA LEU A 168 -13.13 -7.70 -20.39
C LEU A 168 -14.37 -8.27 -19.67
N PRO A 169 -15.44 -8.63 -20.39
CA PRO A 169 -16.69 -9.07 -19.77
C PRO A 169 -16.57 -10.34 -18.91
N GLN A 170 -15.51 -11.12 -19.10
CA GLN A 170 -15.18 -12.30 -18.29
C GLN A 170 -14.45 -11.97 -16.99
N ALA A 171 -13.91 -10.75 -16.84
CA ALA A 171 -13.18 -10.37 -15.63
C ALA A 171 -14.13 -10.15 -14.46
N SER A 172 -13.69 -10.56 -13.28
CA SER A 172 -14.34 -10.25 -12.02
C SER A 172 -13.82 -8.94 -11.46
N TYR A 173 -14.62 -8.24 -10.65
CA TYR A 173 -14.18 -7.05 -9.94
C TYR A 173 -14.81 -6.96 -8.56
N GLN A 174 -14.08 -6.38 -7.61
CA GLN A 174 -14.52 -6.21 -6.24
C GLN A 174 -13.94 -4.93 -5.64
N GLU A 175 -14.82 -4.04 -5.15
CA GLU A 175 -14.37 -2.91 -4.34
C GLU A 175 -13.76 -3.44 -3.04
N THR A 176 -12.49 -3.11 -2.80
CA THR A 176 -11.79 -3.47 -1.56
C THR A 176 -11.11 -2.24 -0.96
N VAL A 177 -10.80 -2.32 0.31
CA VAL A 177 -10.05 -1.33 1.06
C VAL A 177 -8.77 -1.97 1.60
N PRO A 178 -7.70 -1.21 1.84
CA PRO A 178 -6.47 -1.76 2.38
C PRO A 178 -6.71 -2.53 3.67
N ASN A 179 -6.09 -3.71 3.78
CA ASN A 179 -6.14 -4.55 4.97
C ASN A 179 -4.72 -4.76 5.53
N ALA A 180 -4.47 -4.18 6.72
CA ALA A 180 -3.16 -4.22 7.36
C ALA A 180 -2.79 -5.63 7.87
N ALA A 181 -3.77 -6.49 8.20
CA ALA A 181 -3.48 -7.87 8.57
C ALA A 181 -2.91 -8.66 7.39
N ASN A 182 -3.44 -8.44 6.17
CA ASN A 182 -2.87 -9.02 4.96
C ASN A 182 -1.43 -8.54 4.74
N LEU A 183 -1.14 -7.24 4.91
CA LEU A 183 0.23 -6.72 4.80
C LEU A 183 1.18 -7.43 5.77
N ALA A 184 0.78 -7.60 7.03
CA ALA A 184 1.59 -8.28 8.03
C ALA A 184 1.86 -9.74 7.64
N LEU A 185 0.86 -10.45 7.11
CA LEU A 185 1.01 -11.83 6.67
C LEU A 185 1.94 -11.95 5.46
N TRP A 186 1.83 -11.06 4.47
CA TRP A 186 2.73 -11.01 3.31
C TRP A 186 4.17 -10.65 3.69
N ALA A 187 4.34 -9.81 4.71
CA ALA A 187 5.64 -9.36 5.20
C ALA A 187 6.31 -10.35 6.18
N TRP A 188 5.62 -11.44 6.56
CA TRP A 188 6.03 -12.26 7.70
C TRP A 188 7.45 -12.82 7.59
N ASP A 189 7.79 -13.33 6.41
CA ASP A 189 9.07 -13.97 6.12
C ASP A 189 10.03 -13.04 5.33
N LYS A 190 9.70 -11.72 5.20
CA LYS A 190 10.58 -10.73 4.59
C LYS A 190 11.67 -10.28 5.54
N GLU A 191 12.84 -9.99 4.98
CA GLU A 191 13.93 -9.32 5.69
C GLU A 191 13.54 -7.88 6.05
N ALA A 192 14.09 -7.38 7.15
CA ALA A 192 13.86 -6.00 7.58
C ALA A 192 14.56 -5.00 6.64
N ASP A 193 13.91 -3.89 6.38
CA ASP A 193 14.46 -2.79 5.60
C ASP A 193 15.47 -1.96 6.40
N SER A 194 16.38 -1.30 5.69
CA SER A 194 17.27 -0.31 6.28
C SER A 194 16.48 0.90 6.77
N LEU A 195 16.43 1.09 8.09
CA LEU A 195 15.73 2.24 8.67
C LEU A 195 16.21 3.58 8.11
N HIS A 196 17.51 3.70 7.82
CA HIS A 196 18.09 4.95 7.33
C HIS A 196 17.55 5.29 5.94
N ASP A 197 17.53 4.31 5.04
CA ASP A 197 17.21 4.50 3.62
C ASP A 197 15.71 4.34 3.32
N PHE A 198 14.90 3.91 4.31
CA PHE A 198 13.48 3.66 4.13
C PHE A 198 12.73 4.97 3.82
N VAL A 199 12.11 5.03 2.66
CA VAL A 199 11.36 6.18 2.14
C VAL A 199 10.09 5.70 1.44
N PRO A 200 9.05 6.56 1.32
CA PRO A 200 7.86 6.21 0.56
C PRO A 200 8.18 5.87 -0.90
N ASN A 201 7.52 4.84 -1.43
CA ASN A 201 7.60 4.46 -2.84
C ASN A 201 6.59 5.27 -3.68
N TYR A 202 7.09 6.31 -4.35
CA TYR A 202 6.29 7.14 -5.24
C TYR A 202 6.39 6.64 -6.68
N LEU A 203 5.38 5.87 -7.15
CA LEU A 203 5.32 5.43 -8.56
C LEU A 203 5.05 6.60 -9.55
N LYS A 204 4.58 7.73 -9.05
CA LYS A 204 4.37 8.94 -9.82
C LYS A 204 5.14 10.09 -9.20
N ARG A 205 5.86 10.85 -10.03
CA ARG A 205 6.46 12.13 -9.62
C ARG A 205 5.36 13.13 -9.21
N VAL A 206 5.68 14.03 -8.31
CA VAL A 206 4.74 15.09 -7.94
C VAL A 206 4.51 16.03 -9.12
N GLU A 207 3.28 16.54 -9.28
CA GLU A 207 2.90 17.37 -10.44
C GLU A 207 3.80 18.61 -10.61
N ALA A 208 4.32 19.17 -9.52
CA ALA A 208 5.27 20.27 -9.54
C ALA A 208 6.61 19.88 -10.19
N GLU A 209 7.10 18.67 -9.93
CA GLU A 209 8.32 18.12 -10.52
C GLU A 209 8.09 17.79 -12.00
N GLU A 210 6.96 17.18 -12.35
CA GLU A 210 6.60 16.94 -13.76
C GLU A 210 6.52 18.24 -14.57
N ASN A 211 5.93 19.29 -14.02
CA ASN A 211 5.80 20.59 -14.68
C ASN A 211 7.15 21.30 -14.78
N TRP A 212 8.01 21.13 -13.79
CA TRP A 212 9.37 21.67 -13.85
C TRP A 212 10.20 20.98 -14.95
N LEU A 213 10.14 19.64 -15.03
CA LEU A 213 10.84 18.84 -16.05
C LEU A 213 10.38 19.13 -17.48
N LYS A 214 9.10 19.50 -17.70
CA LYS A 214 8.64 19.93 -19.04
C LYS A 214 9.36 21.18 -19.55
N ASN A 215 9.82 22.04 -18.65
CA ASN A 215 10.45 23.33 -18.98
C ASN A 215 11.96 23.35 -18.73
N HIS A 216 12.51 22.31 -18.10
CA HIS A 216 13.92 22.22 -17.74
C HIS A 216 14.45 20.82 -18.08
N LYS A 217 15.59 20.75 -18.78
CA LYS A 217 16.32 19.48 -18.91
C LYS A 217 16.89 19.10 -17.56
N GLU A 218 16.79 17.84 -17.16
CA GLU A 218 17.54 17.32 -16.02
C GLU A 218 19.02 17.67 -16.24
N SER A 219 19.60 18.53 -15.40
CA SER A 219 21.04 18.66 -15.34
C SER A 219 21.59 17.38 -14.73
N SER A 220 22.67 16.85 -15.30
CA SER A 220 23.36 15.66 -14.79
C SER A 220 23.93 15.84 -13.37
N ASP A 221 23.88 17.05 -12.83
CA ASP A 221 24.17 17.38 -11.45
C ASP A 221 22.85 17.46 -10.66
N SER A 222 22.38 16.31 -10.21
CA SER A 222 21.33 16.22 -9.22
C SER A 222 21.81 16.87 -7.92
N TYR A 223 21.31 18.08 -7.62
CA TYR A 223 21.48 18.74 -6.32
C TYR A 223 20.80 18.01 -5.17
N ILE A 224 20.01 17.00 -5.48
CA ILE A 224 19.44 16.07 -4.51
C ILE A 224 20.25 14.78 -4.63
N GLN A 225 21.39 14.72 -3.94
CA GLN A 225 21.91 13.43 -3.54
C GLN A 225 20.79 12.77 -2.73
N ARG A 226 20.31 11.62 -3.18
CA ARG A 226 19.45 10.77 -2.37
C ARG A 226 20.27 10.42 -1.13
N LEU A 227 19.96 11.10 -0.02
CA LEU A 227 20.46 10.78 1.31
C LEU A 227 19.81 9.51 1.79
#